data_7a88142803ab9272e79eadf1fe5d80d7
#
_entry.id   7a88142803ab9272e79eadf1fe5d80d7
#
_cell.length_a   1.000
_cell.length_b   1.000
_cell.length_c   1.000
_cell.angle_alpha   90.00
_cell.angle_beta   90.00
_cell.angle_gamma   90.00
#
_symmetry.space_group_name_H-M   'P 1'
#
loop_
_entity.id
_entity.type
_entity.pdbx_description
1 polymer ?
#
loop_
_entity_poly.entity_id
_entity_poly.type
_entity_poly.pdbx_seq_one_letter_code
_entity_poly.pdbx_strand_id
1 'polypeptide(L)'
;MRRIVTGHNESGKSVITIDGPPARSIGEDVGGLFEIWNTDGTLIDTTDNQDRADSEIILSPPANGTKFRYFQINPTPEGVPWDVLQDLAAQAFDRIGAAHHRIDTSKHPAMHKTDTIDYIILLKGDVSLLLDEEEVRLEPFDTVV
;
A
#
# COMPACT_ATOMS: atom_id res chain seq x y z
N MET A 1 -11.15 5.35 -7.87
CA MET A 1 -10.15 4.60 -8.70
C MET A 1 -10.85 3.44 -9.38
N ARG A 2 -10.41 3.05 -10.59
CA ARG A 2 -10.89 1.87 -11.34
C ARG A 2 -9.72 0.91 -11.53
N ARG A 3 -9.94 -0.37 -11.27
CA ARG A 3 -9.00 -1.46 -11.49
C ARG A 3 -9.49 -2.29 -12.67
N ILE A 4 -8.59 -2.60 -13.60
CA ILE A 4 -8.85 -3.52 -14.72
C ILE A 4 -7.81 -4.63 -14.61
N VAL A 5 -8.26 -5.89 -14.54
CA VAL A 5 -7.40 -7.08 -14.56
C VAL A 5 -7.69 -7.84 -15.83
N THR A 6 -6.64 -8.25 -16.52
CA THR A 6 -6.72 -9.07 -17.73
C THR A 6 -6.33 -10.50 -17.43
N GLY A 7 -6.85 -11.44 -18.16
CA GLY A 7 -6.55 -12.87 -18.08
C GLY A 7 -6.87 -13.57 -19.39
N HIS A 8 -7.11 -14.86 -19.33
CA HIS A 8 -7.43 -15.68 -20.49
C HIS A 8 -8.76 -16.41 -20.28
N ASN A 9 -9.52 -16.56 -21.36
CA ASN A 9 -10.71 -17.43 -21.38
C ASN A 9 -10.31 -18.89 -21.67
N GLU A 10 -11.28 -19.79 -21.67
CA GLU A 10 -11.10 -21.22 -21.95
C GLU A 10 -10.46 -21.53 -23.33
N SER A 11 -10.57 -20.60 -24.28
CA SER A 11 -9.91 -20.70 -25.59
C SER A 11 -8.53 -20.07 -25.63
N GLY A 12 -7.95 -19.67 -24.48
CA GLY A 12 -6.64 -19.04 -24.39
C GLY A 12 -6.57 -17.62 -24.93
N LYS A 13 -7.70 -16.96 -25.16
CA LYS A 13 -7.72 -15.58 -25.64
C LYS A 13 -7.72 -14.61 -24.46
N SER A 14 -6.97 -13.53 -24.57
CA SER A 14 -6.92 -12.48 -23.57
C SER A 14 -8.27 -11.77 -23.46
N VAL A 15 -8.72 -11.61 -22.22
CA VAL A 15 -9.99 -10.96 -21.86
C VAL A 15 -9.81 -10.10 -20.62
N ILE A 16 -10.76 -9.21 -20.38
CA ILE A 16 -10.88 -8.54 -19.08
C ILE A 16 -11.60 -9.51 -18.14
N THR A 17 -10.94 -9.86 -17.05
CA THR A 17 -11.51 -10.72 -15.99
C THR A 17 -12.14 -9.91 -14.86
N ILE A 18 -11.59 -8.72 -14.58
CA ILE A 18 -12.11 -7.80 -13.57
C ILE A 18 -12.12 -6.38 -14.13
N ASP A 19 -13.24 -5.68 -13.97
CA ASP A 19 -13.39 -4.26 -14.28
C ASP A 19 -14.24 -3.62 -13.18
N GLY A 20 -13.62 -2.89 -12.27
CA GLY A 20 -14.33 -2.35 -11.11
C GLY A 20 -13.44 -1.51 -10.18
N PRO A 21 -13.87 -1.34 -8.93
CA PRO A 21 -13.07 -0.66 -7.91
C PRO A 21 -11.84 -1.50 -7.51
N PRO A 22 -10.94 -0.97 -6.66
CA PRO A 22 -9.92 -1.78 -5.97
C PRO A 22 -10.55 -2.99 -5.28
N ALA A 23 -9.77 -4.05 -5.10
CA ALA A 23 -10.26 -5.28 -4.45
C ALA A 23 -10.73 -5.00 -3.02
N ARG A 24 -9.93 -4.25 -2.30
CA ARG A 24 -10.18 -3.79 -0.93
C ARG A 24 -9.63 -2.39 -0.75
N SER A 25 -10.20 -1.68 0.21
CA SER A 25 -9.70 -0.38 0.66
C SER A 25 -9.91 -0.20 2.15
N ILE A 26 -9.09 0.65 2.77
CA ILE A 26 -9.17 1.00 4.17
C ILE A 26 -8.69 2.44 4.38
N GLY A 27 -9.34 3.19 5.27
CA GLY A 27 -8.93 4.53 5.67
C GLY A 27 -9.21 5.62 4.64
N GLU A 28 -10.21 5.46 3.78
CA GLU A 28 -10.55 6.41 2.72
C GLU A 28 -10.91 7.81 3.23
N ASP A 29 -11.36 7.91 4.47
CA ASP A 29 -11.68 9.17 5.16
C ASP A 29 -10.44 10.01 5.50
N VAL A 30 -9.28 9.38 5.62
CA VAL A 30 -7.99 10.04 5.94
C VAL A 30 -6.95 9.91 4.82
N GLY A 31 -7.37 9.49 3.63
CA GLY A 31 -6.52 9.22 2.47
C GLY A 31 -6.83 7.84 1.91
N GLY A 32 -6.20 6.80 2.45
CA GLY A 32 -6.58 5.43 2.19
C GLY A 32 -5.50 4.58 1.53
N LEU A 33 -5.66 3.29 1.71
CA LEU A 33 -4.87 2.25 1.09
C LEU A 33 -5.82 1.39 0.26
N PHE A 34 -5.44 1.14 -1.00
CA PHE A 34 -6.27 0.49 -2.01
C PHE A 34 -5.51 -0.68 -2.63
N GLU A 35 -5.98 -1.90 -2.40
CA GLU A 35 -5.37 -3.12 -2.93
C GLU A 35 -5.74 -3.31 -4.40
N ILE A 36 -4.73 -3.43 -5.26
CA ILE A 36 -4.90 -3.58 -6.70
C ILE A 36 -4.67 -5.04 -7.11
N TRP A 37 -3.54 -5.64 -6.70
CA TRP A 37 -3.21 -7.01 -7.03
C TRP A 37 -2.22 -7.60 -6.03
N ASN A 38 -2.39 -8.87 -5.68
CA ASN A 38 -1.49 -9.58 -4.77
C ASN A 38 -1.07 -10.91 -5.37
N THR A 39 0.17 -11.32 -5.08
CA THR A 39 0.64 -12.69 -5.28
C THR A 39 0.99 -13.32 -3.93
N ASP A 40 0.86 -14.63 -3.82
CA ASP A 40 1.04 -15.35 -2.55
C ASP A 40 2.37 -16.13 -2.46
N GLY A 41 3.27 -15.90 -3.40
CA GLY A 41 4.58 -16.57 -3.45
C GLY A 41 4.58 -17.95 -4.10
N THR A 42 3.44 -18.43 -4.55
CA THR A 42 3.38 -19.63 -5.39
C THR A 42 3.87 -19.32 -6.81
N LEU A 43 4.22 -20.38 -7.57
CA LEU A 43 4.54 -20.19 -8.98
C LEU A 43 3.34 -19.50 -9.67
N ILE A 44 3.64 -18.43 -10.40
CA ILE A 44 2.62 -17.69 -11.12
C ILE A 44 2.06 -18.58 -12.23
N ASP A 45 0.79 -18.93 -12.12
CA ASP A 45 0.01 -19.55 -13.18
C ASP A 45 -0.78 -18.45 -13.91
N THR A 46 -0.41 -18.17 -15.15
CA THR A 46 -1.07 -17.12 -15.95
C THR A 46 -2.50 -17.50 -16.36
N THR A 47 -2.93 -18.72 -16.09
CA THR A 47 -4.31 -19.18 -16.29
C THR A 47 -5.16 -19.07 -15.02
N ASP A 48 -4.54 -18.82 -13.87
CA ASP A 48 -5.23 -18.60 -12.60
C ASP A 48 -5.80 -17.17 -12.56
N ASN A 49 -7.11 -17.05 -12.52
CA ASN A 49 -7.84 -15.80 -12.46
C ASN A 49 -8.27 -15.44 -11.01
N GLN A 50 -7.71 -16.11 -9.99
CA GLN A 50 -8.05 -15.81 -8.59
C GLN A 50 -7.59 -14.42 -8.19
N ASP A 51 -8.52 -13.62 -7.68
CA ASP A 51 -8.24 -12.30 -7.10
C ASP A 51 -7.76 -12.42 -5.65
N ARG A 52 -6.47 -12.57 -5.44
CA ARG A 52 -5.86 -12.66 -4.11
C ARG A 52 -5.83 -11.33 -3.36
N ALA A 53 -6.08 -10.23 -4.06
CA ALA A 53 -6.19 -8.92 -3.43
C ALA A 53 -7.54 -8.74 -2.71
N ASP A 54 -8.57 -9.57 -3.01
CA ASP A 54 -9.84 -9.62 -2.29
C ASP A 54 -9.69 -10.42 -0.98
N SER A 55 -8.85 -9.96 -0.10
CA SER A 55 -8.55 -10.55 1.20
C SER A 55 -8.37 -9.47 2.26
N GLU A 56 -8.13 -9.87 3.50
CA GLU A 56 -7.78 -8.94 4.57
C GLU A 56 -6.57 -8.08 4.19
N ILE A 57 -6.66 -6.77 4.49
CA ILE A 57 -5.55 -5.84 4.21
C ILE A 57 -4.48 -6.01 5.28
N ILE A 58 -3.37 -6.61 4.88
CA ILE A 58 -2.14 -6.72 5.68
C ILE A 58 -1.04 -5.90 5.00
N LEU A 59 -0.23 -5.17 5.75
CA LEU A 59 0.81 -4.31 5.18
C LEU A 59 1.81 -5.09 4.35
N SER A 60 2.45 -6.08 4.96
CA SER A 60 3.48 -6.89 4.30
C SER A 60 2.88 -7.93 3.35
N PRO A 61 3.51 -8.23 2.23
CA PRO A 61 3.16 -9.39 1.42
C PRO A 61 3.48 -10.69 2.17
N PRO A 62 2.86 -11.82 1.79
CA PRO A 62 3.31 -13.13 2.25
C PRO A 62 4.72 -13.43 1.74
N ALA A 63 5.38 -14.44 2.35
CA ALA A 63 6.72 -14.85 1.92
C ALA A 63 6.76 -15.15 0.42
N ASN A 64 7.74 -14.58 -0.29
CA ASN A 64 7.90 -14.64 -1.75
C ASN A 64 6.72 -14.07 -2.56
N GLY A 65 5.76 -13.42 -1.91
CA GLY A 65 4.64 -12.76 -2.57
C GLY A 65 4.91 -11.28 -2.86
N THR A 66 3.96 -10.67 -3.52
CA THR A 66 3.96 -9.22 -3.81
C THR A 66 2.62 -8.61 -3.51
N LYS A 67 2.64 -7.31 -3.22
CA LYS A 67 1.43 -6.50 -3.13
C LYS A 67 1.58 -5.28 -4.04
N PHE A 68 0.66 -5.13 -4.97
CA PHE A 68 0.54 -3.93 -5.78
C PHE A 68 -0.65 -3.12 -5.27
N ARG A 69 -0.37 -1.92 -4.79
CA ARG A 69 -1.36 -1.06 -4.16
C ARG A 69 -1.20 0.39 -4.56
N TYR A 70 -2.27 1.13 -4.40
CA TYR A 70 -2.26 2.58 -4.39
C TYR A 70 -2.52 3.05 -2.97
N PHE A 71 -1.85 4.10 -2.52
CA PHE A 71 -2.18 4.76 -1.28
C PHE A 71 -2.22 6.28 -1.46
N GLN A 72 -3.04 6.91 -0.67
CA GLN A 72 -3.16 8.35 -0.59
C GLN A 72 -2.87 8.80 0.83
N ILE A 73 -2.04 9.81 0.96
CA ILE A 73 -1.70 10.43 2.24
C ILE A 73 -2.32 11.83 2.23
N ASN A 74 -3.17 12.11 3.20
CA ASN A 74 -3.66 13.46 3.42
C ASN A 74 -2.67 14.24 4.30
N PRO A 75 -2.60 15.57 4.17
CA PRO A 75 -1.81 16.39 5.06
C PRO A 75 -2.18 16.14 6.53
N THR A 76 -1.19 16.13 7.40
CA THR A 76 -1.42 16.05 8.84
C THR A 76 -2.25 17.25 9.27
N PRO A 77 -3.38 17.06 9.99
CA PRO A 77 -4.20 18.18 10.44
C PRO A 77 -3.42 19.09 11.37
N GLU A 78 -3.56 20.40 11.18
CA GLU A 78 -2.92 21.39 12.05
C GLU A 78 -3.47 21.33 13.49
N GLY A 79 -2.59 21.54 14.46
CA GLY A 79 -2.97 21.66 15.87
C GLY A 79 -3.32 20.35 16.57
N VAL A 80 -3.16 19.20 15.91
CA VAL A 80 -3.32 17.90 16.58
C VAL A 80 -2.09 17.63 17.44
N PRO A 81 -2.24 17.34 18.75
CA PRO A 81 -1.12 17.00 19.62
C PRO A 81 -0.36 15.77 19.15
N TRP A 82 0.95 15.76 19.41
CA TRP A 82 1.83 14.68 18.95
C TRP A 82 1.46 13.29 19.48
N ASP A 83 1.06 13.20 20.74
CA ASP A 83 0.60 11.99 21.38
C ASP A 83 -0.66 11.44 20.72
N VAL A 84 -1.60 12.30 20.33
CA VAL A 84 -2.80 11.91 19.57
C VAL A 84 -2.42 11.36 18.19
N LEU A 85 -1.48 12.00 17.49
CA LEU A 85 -0.97 11.49 16.21
C LEU A 85 -0.29 10.13 16.36
N GLN A 86 0.47 9.93 17.43
CA GLN A 86 1.10 8.65 17.76
C GLN A 86 0.06 7.54 17.97
N ASP A 87 -1.00 7.83 18.71
CA ASP A 87 -2.08 6.88 18.98
C ASP A 87 -2.87 6.53 17.70
N LEU A 88 -3.18 7.53 16.88
CA LEU A 88 -3.86 7.32 15.61
C LEU A 88 -3.02 6.47 14.64
N ALA A 89 -1.73 6.75 14.55
CA ALA A 89 -0.82 5.95 13.74
C ALA A 89 -0.69 4.52 14.27
N ALA A 90 -0.59 4.33 15.60
CA ALA A 90 -0.55 3.02 16.22
C ALA A 90 -1.78 2.18 15.86
N GLN A 91 -2.98 2.76 15.98
CA GLN A 91 -4.23 2.11 15.61
C GLN A 91 -4.32 1.80 14.11
N ALA A 92 -3.85 2.71 13.24
CA ALA A 92 -3.83 2.49 11.80
C ALA A 92 -2.92 1.30 11.42
N PHE A 93 -1.73 1.24 12.00
CA PHE A 93 -0.79 0.13 11.76
C PHE A 93 -1.28 -1.20 12.35
N ASP A 94 -1.95 -1.18 13.50
CA ASP A 94 -2.56 -2.37 14.09
C ASP A 94 -3.63 -2.97 13.16
N ARG A 95 -4.49 -2.13 12.59
CA ARG A 95 -5.56 -2.56 11.66
C ARG A 95 -5.06 -3.28 10.40
N ILE A 96 -3.82 -3.04 10.00
CA ILE A 96 -3.19 -3.68 8.83
C ILE A 96 -2.10 -4.67 9.22
N GLY A 97 -2.14 -5.17 10.47
CA GLY A 97 -1.23 -6.18 10.99
C GLY A 97 0.24 -5.74 11.06
N ALA A 98 0.50 -4.43 11.15
CA ALA A 98 1.83 -3.85 11.01
C ALA A 98 2.34 -3.13 12.28
N ALA A 99 1.69 -3.29 13.42
CA ALA A 99 2.09 -2.63 14.67
C ALA A 99 3.57 -2.89 15.03
N HIS A 100 4.06 -4.11 14.77
CA HIS A 100 5.44 -4.53 15.04
C HIS A 100 6.49 -3.91 14.10
N HIS A 101 6.08 -3.30 13.00
CA HIS A 101 6.98 -2.58 12.10
C HIS A 101 7.31 -1.16 12.57
N ARG A 102 6.55 -0.61 13.51
CA ARG A 102 6.81 0.72 14.10
C ARG A 102 7.86 0.60 15.20
N ILE A 103 9.14 0.78 14.85
CA ILE A 103 10.27 0.59 15.78
C ILE A 103 10.66 1.92 16.43
N ASP A 104 10.97 2.94 15.63
CA ASP A 104 11.30 4.29 16.09
C ASP A 104 10.38 5.31 15.42
N THR A 105 9.53 5.94 16.20
CA THR A 105 8.56 6.93 15.72
C THR A 105 8.88 8.35 16.19
N SER A 106 10.10 8.60 16.64
CA SER A 106 10.51 9.90 17.17
C SER A 106 10.47 11.00 16.10
N LYS A 107 10.77 10.66 14.85
CA LYS A 107 10.79 11.60 13.72
C LYS A 107 9.40 11.85 13.11
N HIS A 108 8.59 10.81 13.03
CA HIS A 108 7.21 10.87 12.53
C HIS A 108 6.38 9.69 13.05
N PRO A 109 5.10 9.89 13.42
CA PRO A 109 4.26 8.81 13.97
C PRO A 109 4.11 7.59 13.07
N ALA A 110 4.19 7.75 11.76
CA ALA A 110 4.08 6.68 10.79
C ALA A 110 5.43 6.08 10.35
N MET A 111 6.54 6.42 11.01
CA MET A 111 7.83 5.77 10.73
C MET A 111 7.73 4.27 10.99
N HIS A 112 8.17 3.48 10.01
CA HIS A 112 8.13 2.02 10.10
C HIS A 112 9.22 1.41 9.23
N LYS A 113 9.55 0.15 9.50
CA LYS A 113 10.52 -0.63 8.76
C LYS A 113 9.96 -2.01 8.46
N THR A 114 10.09 -2.45 7.22
CA THR A 114 9.68 -3.78 6.75
C THR A 114 10.87 -4.52 6.15
N ASP A 115 10.75 -5.83 6.01
CA ASP A 115 11.74 -6.69 5.32
C ASP A 115 11.37 -6.86 3.83
N THR A 116 10.86 -5.80 3.21
CA THR A 116 10.43 -5.77 1.81
C THR A 116 11.30 -4.84 0.98
N ILE A 117 11.27 -5.03 -0.34
CA ILE A 117 11.73 -4.02 -1.30
C ILE A 117 10.47 -3.35 -1.84
N ASP A 118 10.40 -2.04 -1.69
CA ASP A 118 9.26 -1.26 -2.12
C ASP A 118 9.61 -0.43 -3.36
N TYR A 119 8.74 -0.49 -4.38
CA TYR A 119 8.82 0.37 -5.56
C TYR A 119 7.71 1.39 -5.46
N ILE A 120 8.06 2.64 -5.24
CA ILE A 120 7.11 3.73 -5.01
C ILE A 120 7.22 4.74 -6.14
N ILE A 121 6.10 5.15 -6.71
CA ILE A 121 6.04 6.23 -7.70
C ILE A 121 5.04 7.27 -7.18
N LEU A 122 5.49 8.51 -6.99
CA LEU A 122 4.58 9.60 -6.66
C LEU A 122 3.79 10.02 -7.91
N LEU A 123 2.50 9.79 -7.92
CA LEU A 123 1.66 10.12 -9.08
C LEU A 123 1.16 11.57 -9.05
N LYS A 124 0.92 12.11 -7.85
CA LYS A 124 0.36 13.46 -7.67
C LYS A 124 0.62 13.95 -6.26
N GLY A 125 0.76 15.25 -6.11
CA GLY A 125 0.92 15.90 -4.82
C GLY A 125 2.37 16.25 -4.54
N ASP A 126 2.64 16.46 -3.26
CA ASP A 126 3.90 16.93 -2.73
C ASP A 126 4.11 16.21 -1.39
N VAL A 127 5.16 15.45 -1.27
CA VAL A 127 5.43 14.62 -0.10
C VAL A 127 6.92 14.57 0.19
N SER A 128 7.29 14.58 1.47
CA SER A 128 8.66 14.32 1.92
C SER A 128 8.83 12.86 2.31
N LEU A 129 9.83 12.21 1.77
CA LEU A 129 10.31 10.92 2.25
C LEU A 129 11.23 11.15 3.44
N LEU A 130 10.84 10.63 4.60
CA LEU A 130 11.62 10.71 5.83
C LEU A 130 12.36 9.40 6.05
N LEU A 131 13.67 9.47 6.14
CA LEU A 131 14.56 8.39 6.56
C LEU A 131 15.17 8.72 7.93
N ASP A 132 15.88 7.79 8.51
CA ASP A 132 16.48 7.99 9.83
C ASP A 132 17.45 9.20 9.85
N GLU A 133 18.27 9.36 8.83
CA GLU A 133 19.28 10.43 8.75
C GLU A 133 18.96 11.51 7.72
N GLU A 134 18.12 11.21 6.71
CA GLU A 134 17.88 12.10 5.57
C GLU A 134 16.39 12.37 5.38
N GLU A 135 16.10 13.43 4.65
CA GLU A 135 14.78 13.78 4.16
C GLU A 135 14.89 14.23 2.71
N VAL A 136 14.00 13.72 1.86
CA VAL A 136 13.94 14.08 0.45
C VAL A 136 12.52 14.47 0.08
N ARG A 137 12.35 15.66 -0.50
CA ARG A 137 11.09 16.08 -1.09
C ARG A 137 10.93 15.41 -2.45
N LEU A 138 9.77 14.79 -2.66
CA LEU A 138 9.42 14.12 -3.91
C LEU A 138 8.45 14.97 -4.73
N GLU A 139 8.63 14.94 -6.04
CA GLU A 139 7.76 15.53 -7.04
C GLU A 139 7.04 14.44 -7.85
N PRO A 140 5.91 14.75 -8.54
CA PRO A 140 5.23 13.78 -9.39
C PRO A 140 6.18 13.10 -10.38
N PHE A 141 6.08 11.76 -10.46
CA PHE A 141 6.91 10.82 -11.20
C PHE A 141 8.28 10.51 -10.60
N ASP A 142 8.66 11.11 -9.47
CA ASP A 142 9.81 10.58 -8.72
C ASP A 142 9.54 9.15 -8.27
N THR A 143 10.59 8.35 -8.34
CA THR A 143 10.57 6.93 -8.03
C THR A 143 11.55 6.63 -6.91
N VAL A 144 11.07 5.90 -5.92
CA VAL A 144 11.87 5.45 -4.76
C VAL A 144 11.97 3.92 -4.78
N VAL A 145 13.13 3.39 -4.45
CA VAL A 145 13.38 1.97 -4.22
C VAL A 145 14.04 1.79 -2.86
#